data_e91c26ff81ceae972d64ac3c2f6847f0
#
_entry.id   e91c26ff81ceae972d64ac3c2f6847f0
#
_cell.length_a   1.000
_cell.length_b   1.000
_cell.length_c   1.000
_cell.angle_alpha   90.00
_cell.angle_beta   90.00
_cell.angle_gamma   90.00
#
_symmetry.space_group_name_H-M   'P 1'
#
loop_
_entity.id
_entity.type
_entity.pdbx_description
1 polymer ?
#
loop_
_entity_poly.entity_id
_entity_poly.type
_entity_poly.pdbx_seq_one_letter_code
_entity_poly.pdbx_strand_id
1 'polypeptide(L)' 'MGENVIKLYQHGCPNCLRLKAKLDNKKIVYENITDKDLMISLGFKSAPKLEVNGEIMDFKQAMKWVEEQ' A
#
# COMPACT_ATOMS: atom_id res chain seq x y z
N MET A 1 -15.84 -13.99 -8.81
CA MET A 1 -14.63 -13.26 -9.17
C MET A 1 -14.68 -11.87 -8.62
N GLY A 2 -13.91 -11.62 -7.62
CA GLY A 2 -13.84 -10.30 -7.06
C GLY A 2 -12.63 -9.57 -7.58
N GLU A 3 -12.80 -8.31 -7.91
CA GLU A 3 -11.68 -7.45 -8.11
C GLU A 3 -11.14 -7.08 -6.75
N ASN A 4 -9.83 -7.12 -6.60
CA ASN A 4 -9.21 -6.69 -5.35
C ASN A 4 -9.23 -5.16 -5.28
N VAL A 5 -9.72 -4.64 -4.17
CA VAL A 5 -9.64 -3.22 -3.89
C VAL A 5 -8.32 -2.99 -3.14
N ILE A 6 -7.38 -2.38 -3.83
CA ILE A 6 -6.02 -2.18 -3.30
C ILE A 6 -5.73 -0.69 -3.19
N LYS A 7 -5.31 -0.26 -2.00
CA LYS A 7 -4.97 1.14 -1.73
C LYS A 7 -3.58 1.21 -1.12
N LEU A 8 -2.74 2.06 -1.68
CA LEU A 8 -1.40 2.29 -1.15
C LEU A 8 -1.36 3.64 -0.45
N TYR A 9 -1.16 3.62 0.86
CA TYR A 9 -1.00 4.84 1.66
C TYR A 9 0.49 5.11 1.81
N GLN A 10 0.96 6.21 1.26
CA GLN A 10 2.38 6.52 1.26
C GLN A 10 2.61 8.04 1.20
N HIS A 11 3.81 8.47 1.55
CA HIS A 11 4.16 9.89 1.50
C HIS A 11 5.53 10.16 0.84
N GLY A 12 5.96 9.25 -0.01
CA GLY A 12 7.20 9.41 -0.75
C GLY A 12 8.46 8.97 -0.02
N CYS A 13 8.33 8.25 1.08
CA CYS A 13 9.51 7.72 1.80
C CYS A 13 10.21 6.65 0.97
N PRO A 14 11.49 6.31 1.28
CA PRO A 14 12.20 5.27 0.51
C PRO A 14 11.46 3.94 0.45
N ASN A 15 10.90 3.49 1.58
CA ASN A 15 10.12 2.25 1.60
C ASN A 15 8.81 2.39 0.82
N CYS A 16 8.22 3.58 0.84
CA CYS A 16 7.02 3.85 0.05
C CYS A 16 7.30 3.68 -1.44
N LEU A 17 8.42 4.21 -1.90
CA LEU A 17 8.81 4.10 -3.30
C LEU A 17 9.13 2.67 -3.69
N ARG A 18 9.75 1.91 -2.78
CA ARG A 18 10.05 0.50 -3.01
C ARG A 18 8.78 -0.31 -3.19
N LEU A 19 7.82 -0.12 -2.31
CA LEU A 19 6.55 -0.84 -2.39
C LEU A 19 5.79 -0.45 -3.65
N LYS A 20 5.77 0.84 -3.98
CA LYS A 20 5.14 1.32 -5.20
C LYS A 20 5.76 0.68 -6.43
N ALA A 21 7.09 0.63 -6.48
CA ALA A 21 7.79 0.01 -7.61
C ALA A 21 7.45 -1.47 -7.74
N LYS A 22 7.33 -2.17 -6.63
CA LYS A 22 6.94 -3.59 -6.65
C LYS A 22 5.53 -3.77 -7.20
N LEU A 23 4.61 -2.93 -6.77
CA LEU A 23 3.22 -2.99 -7.27
C LEU A 23 3.18 -2.72 -8.77
N ASP A 24 3.92 -1.71 -9.23
CA ASP A 24 4.00 -1.37 -10.64
C ASP A 24 4.63 -2.50 -11.46
N ASN A 25 5.66 -3.14 -10.92
CA ASN A 25 6.33 -4.26 -11.57
C ASN A 25 5.39 -5.45 -11.78
N LYS A 26 4.53 -5.69 -10.82
CA LYS A 26 3.54 -6.78 -10.91
C LYS A 26 2.29 -6.38 -11.67
N LYS A 27 2.24 -5.15 -12.17
CA LYS A 27 1.09 -4.60 -12.90
C LYS A 27 -0.19 -4.66 -12.07
N ILE A 28 -0.06 -4.45 -10.77
CA ILE A 28 -1.19 -4.44 -9.86
C ILE A 28 -1.85 -3.07 -9.91
N VAL A 29 -3.15 -3.05 -10.12
CA VAL A 29 -3.92 -1.79 -10.10
C VAL A 29 -4.22 -1.45 -8.65
N TYR A 30 -3.86 -0.25 -8.24
CA TYR A 30 -4.07 0.22 -6.87
C TYR A 30 -4.33 1.73 -6.87
N GLU A 31 -4.95 2.19 -5.79
CA GLU A 31 -5.15 3.63 -5.59
C GLU A 31 -3.99 4.16 -4.76
N ASN A 32 -3.33 5.21 -5.28
CA ASN A 32 -2.20 5.84 -4.61
C ASN A 32 -2.72 6.98 -3.74
N ILE A 33 -2.65 6.82 -2.44
CA ILE A 33 -3.18 7.79 -1.48
C ILE A 33 -2.03 8.45 -0.76
N THR A 34 -1.93 9.77 -0.91
CA THR A 34 -0.86 10.56 -0.29
C THR A 34 -1.39 11.56 0.72
N ASP A 35 -2.65 11.46 1.09
CA ASP A 35 -3.30 12.38 2.03
C ASP A 35 -2.85 12.08 3.46
N LYS A 36 -2.00 12.93 4.00
CA LYS A 36 -1.48 12.81 5.36
C LYS A 36 -2.59 12.85 6.40
N ASP A 37 -3.54 13.76 6.22
CA ASP A 37 -4.62 13.93 7.19
C ASP A 37 -5.47 12.67 7.26
N LEU A 38 -5.73 12.05 6.12
CA LEU A 38 -6.46 10.79 6.07
C LEU A 38 -5.70 9.69 6.79
N MET A 39 -4.40 9.60 6.56
CA MET A 39 -3.56 8.59 7.22
C MET A 39 -3.55 8.75 8.73
N ILE A 40 -3.45 9.98 9.21
CA ILE A 40 -3.50 10.28 10.63
C ILE A 40 -4.87 9.90 11.20
N SER A 41 -5.92 10.23 10.48
CA SER A 41 -7.30 9.90 10.84
C SER A 41 -7.51 8.39 10.98
N LEU A 42 -6.84 7.60 10.15
CA LEU A 42 -6.90 6.14 10.19
C LEU A 42 -5.99 5.54 11.26
N GLY A 43 -5.22 6.37 11.96
CA GLY A 43 -4.33 5.89 13.01
C GLY A 43 -3.01 5.34 12.52
N PHE A 44 -2.63 5.65 11.30
CA PHE A 44 -1.36 5.17 10.75
C PHE A 44 -0.19 5.97 11.32
N LYS A 45 0.69 5.30 12.03
CA LYS A 45 1.87 5.92 12.65
C LYS A 45 3.09 5.90 11.75
N SER A 46 3.05 5.09 10.71
CA SER A 46 4.16 4.95 9.78
C SER A 46 3.63 4.66 8.39
N ALA A 47 4.49 4.83 7.40
CA ALA A 47 4.18 4.50 6.01
C ALA A 47 5.34 3.66 5.46
N PRO A 48 5.11 2.92 4.38
CA PRO A 48 3.85 2.77 3.66
C PRO A 48 2.89 1.79 4.35
N LYS A 49 1.62 1.91 4.01
CA LYS A 49 0.60 0.93 4.39
C LYS A 49 -0.11 0.49 3.12
N LEU A 50 -0.39 -0.79 3.02
CA LEU A 50 -1.13 -1.35 1.89
C LEU A 50 -2.44 -1.93 2.38
N GLU A 51 -3.55 -1.49 1.80
CA GLU A 51 -4.86 -2.03 2.12
C GLU A 51 -5.31 -2.92 0.96
N VAL A 52 -5.63 -4.16 1.29
CA VAL A 52 -6.14 -5.13 0.31
C VAL A 52 -7.48 -5.64 0.82
N ASN A 53 -8.56 -5.27 0.13
CA ASN A 53 -9.92 -5.69 0.49
C ASN A 53 -10.27 -5.38 1.96
N GLY A 54 -9.81 -4.22 2.45
CA GLY A 54 -10.08 -3.80 3.82
C GLY A 54 -9.05 -4.26 4.85
N GLU A 55 -8.08 -5.05 4.43
CA GLU A 55 -7.04 -5.53 5.32
C GLU A 55 -5.79 -4.67 5.20
N ILE A 56 -5.33 -4.12 6.31
CA ILE A 56 -4.17 -3.22 6.33
C ILE A 56 -2.90 -4.01 6.61
N MET A 57 -1.90 -3.80 5.77
CA MET A 57 -0.59 -4.44 5.91
C MET A 57 0.50 -3.38 6.07
N ASP A 58 1.49 -3.70 6.91
CA ASP A 58 2.67 -2.86 7.02
C ASP A 58 3.61 -3.11 5.82
N PHE A 59 4.77 -2.43 5.83
CA PHE A 59 5.71 -2.55 4.73
C PHE A 59 6.16 -4.00 4.49
N LYS A 60 6.54 -4.70 5.54
CA LYS A 60 7.03 -6.09 5.42
C LYS A 60 5.95 -7.02 4.89
N GLN A 61 4.77 -6.94 5.46
CA GLN A 61 3.65 -7.78 5.05
C GLN A 61 3.24 -7.47 3.62
N ALA A 62 3.22 -6.19 3.28
CA ALA A 62 2.84 -5.74 1.93
C ALA A 62 3.85 -6.23 0.89
N MET A 63 5.13 -6.15 1.19
CA MET A 63 6.17 -6.62 0.27
C MET A 63 6.03 -8.11 0.00
N LYS A 64 5.79 -8.88 1.05
CA LYS A 64 5.58 -10.32 0.91
C LYS A 64 4.34 -10.62 0.10
N TRP A 65 3.25 -9.92 0.38
CA TRP A 65 2.00 -10.10 -0.35
C TRP A 65 2.19 -9.83 -1.85
N VAL A 66 2.87 -8.73 -2.17
CA VAL A 66 3.10 -8.35 -3.57
C VAL A 66 3.97 -9.40 -4.28
N GLU A 67 4.98 -9.92 -3.60
CA GLU A 67 5.86 -10.92 -4.19
C GLU A 67 5.12 -12.23 -4.53
N GLU A 68 4.06 -12.50 -3.80
CA GLU A 68 3.25 -13.70 -4.02
C GLU A 68 2.22 -13.56 -5.15
N GLN A 69 2.09 -12.38 -5.72
CA GLN A 69 1.12 -12.15 -6.81
C GLN A 69 1.63 -12.51 -8.20
#